data_b6067293623cf511a92226b1144bc1a8
#
_entry.id   b6067293623cf511a92226b1144bc1a8
#
_cell.length_a   1.000
_cell.length_b   1.000
_cell.length_c   1.000
_cell.angle_alpha   90.00
_cell.angle_beta   90.00
_cell.angle_gamma   90.00
#
_symmetry.space_group_name_H-M   'P 1'
#
loop_
_entity.id
_entity.type
_entity.pdbx_description
1 polymer ?
#
loop_
_entity_poly.entity_id
_entity_poly.type
_entity_poly.pdbx_seq_one_letter_code
_entity_poly.pdbx_strand_id
1 'polypeptide(L)'
;DMTGAGVTPRIVYGYDGTDIVLCEEDNIILSPKQFPELLDHKGEDLIVTNGKTLLGADDKAGIAEIISAMVHPEIKHGKIRVGFNPDEEIGLGAHKFDVERFGCEWAYTMDGGEVGELEFENFNAASAKVIIKGRNVHPGYAKDKMINSLRVANEFVSLQPTDEVPECTDGYQGFYHLIGMTGEVEQTTISYIIRDHDRAKFEKRKEEIKRLVA
;
A
#
# COMPACT_ATOMS: atom_id res chain seq x y z
N ASP A 1 -1.00 -9.58 9.71
CA ASP A 1 -0.29 -10.07 8.51
C ASP A 1 -0.46 -11.56 8.38
N MET A 2 -0.65 -12.05 7.15
CA MET A 2 -0.82 -13.46 6.86
C MET A 2 0.55 -14.11 6.58
N THR A 3 0.75 -15.37 7.02
CA THR A 3 2.03 -16.06 6.79
C THR A 3 2.23 -16.42 5.32
N GLY A 4 3.47 -16.35 4.85
CA GLY A 4 3.90 -16.92 3.56
C GLY A 4 4.52 -18.32 3.68
N ALA A 5 4.46 -18.95 4.87
CA ALA A 5 5.02 -20.27 5.09
C ALA A 5 4.02 -21.38 4.78
N GLY A 6 4.47 -22.44 4.11
CA GLY A 6 3.65 -23.62 3.83
C GLY A 6 2.53 -23.36 2.80
N VAL A 7 2.77 -22.50 1.84
CA VAL A 7 1.81 -22.19 0.76
C VAL A 7 1.42 -23.47 0.00
N THR A 8 0.13 -23.73 -0.10
CA THR A 8 -0.43 -24.87 -0.85
C THR A 8 -1.35 -24.33 -1.95
N PRO A 9 -0.79 -24.05 -3.14
CA PRO A 9 -1.57 -23.52 -4.24
C PRO A 9 -2.41 -24.62 -4.92
N ARG A 10 -3.59 -24.26 -5.46
CA ARG A 10 -4.38 -25.08 -6.36
C ARG A 10 -4.94 -24.27 -7.51
N ILE A 11 -5.24 -24.93 -8.59
CA ILE A 11 -5.85 -24.30 -9.78
C ILE A 11 -7.37 -24.50 -9.73
N VAL A 12 -8.11 -23.42 -9.96
CA VAL A 12 -9.53 -23.40 -10.26
C VAL A 12 -9.65 -23.20 -11.76
N TYR A 13 -9.98 -24.25 -12.48
CA TYR A 13 -10.08 -24.21 -13.94
C TYR A 13 -11.39 -23.57 -14.41
N GLY A 14 -11.28 -22.69 -15.41
CA GLY A 14 -12.43 -22.08 -16.07
C GLY A 14 -13.39 -21.42 -15.09
N TYR A 15 -12.92 -20.51 -14.27
CA TYR A 15 -13.71 -19.85 -13.23
C TYR A 15 -15.07 -19.38 -13.76
N ASP A 16 -16.14 -19.79 -13.11
CA ASP A 16 -17.52 -19.55 -13.58
C ASP A 16 -18.17 -18.27 -13.04
N GLY A 17 -17.50 -17.55 -12.14
CA GLY A 17 -17.99 -16.32 -11.50
C GLY A 17 -18.75 -16.57 -10.20
N THR A 18 -18.67 -17.78 -9.62
CA THR A 18 -19.28 -18.11 -8.33
C THR A 18 -18.28 -18.07 -7.18
N ASP A 19 -18.78 -18.26 -5.98
CA ASP A 19 -17.95 -18.34 -4.78
C ASP A 19 -16.94 -19.50 -4.87
N ILE A 20 -15.68 -19.24 -4.54
CA ILE A 20 -14.62 -20.25 -4.46
C ILE A 20 -14.41 -20.63 -3.00
N VAL A 21 -14.72 -21.85 -2.61
CA VAL A 21 -14.39 -22.36 -1.28
C VAL A 21 -12.89 -22.64 -1.21
N LEU A 22 -12.17 -21.85 -0.39
CA LEU A 22 -10.73 -22.00 -0.17
C LEU A 22 -10.43 -23.06 0.90
N CYS A 23 -11.19 -23.07 1.99
CA CYS A 23 -11.10 -24.04 3.08
C CYS A 23 -12.50 -24.33 3.64
N GLU A 24 -12.94 -25.58 3.54
CA GLU A 24 -14.24 -26.01 4.06
C GLU A 24 -14.26 -26.03 5.60
N GLU A 25 -13.17 -26.50 6.22
CA GLU A 25 -13.07 -26.65 7.67
C GLU A 25 -13.20 -25.31 8.42
N ASP A 26 -12.63 -24.25 7.86
CA ASP A 26 -12.65 -22.91 8.46
C ASP A 26 -13.66 -21.97 7.77
N ASN A 27 -14.45 -22.50 6.82
CA ASN A 27 -15.42 -21.74 6.05
C ASN A 27 -14.81 -20.49 5.38
N ILE A 28 -13.60 -20.63 4.81
CA ILE A 28 -12.94 -19.54 4.08
C ILE A 28 -13.41 -19.58 2.65
N ILE A 29 -14.03 -18.49 2.22
CA ILE A 29 -14.63 -18.35 0.89
C ILE A 29 -14.10 -17.09 0.22
N LEU A 30 -13.63 -17.22 -1.02
CA LEU A 30 -13.33 -16.10 -1.90
C LEU A 30 -14.58 -15.84 -2.76
N SER A 31 -15.24 -14.71 -2.52
CA SER A 31 -16.55 -14.42 -3.10
C SER A 31 -16.52 -13.16 -3.96
N PRO A 32 -17.09 -13.18 -5.17
CA PRO A 32 -17.22 -11.98 -6.00
C PRO A 32 -18.17 -10.92 -5.40
N LYS A 33 -18.94 -11.26 -4.36
CA LYS A 33 -19.70 -10.26 -3.60
C LYS A 33 -18.80 -9.38 -2.74
N GLN A 34 -17.69 -9.93 -2.30
CA GLN A 34 -16.68 -9.23 -1.50
C GLN A 34 -15.57 -8.64 -2.38
N PHE A 35 -15.24 -9.35 -3.46
CA PHE A 35 -14.20 -9.00 -4.43
C PHE A 35 -14.81 -9.02 -5.84
N PRO A 36 -15.51 -7.94 -6.25
CA PRO A 36 -16.22 -7.87 -7.54
C PRO A 36 -15.32 -8.07 -8.77
N GLU A 37 -14.05 -7.69 -8.67
CA GLU A 37 -13.00 -7.84 -9.69
C GLU A 37 -12.80 -9.31 -10.13
N LEU A 38 -13.14 -10.27 -9.29
CA LEU A 38 -13.13 -11.68 -9.68
C LEU A 38 -14.01 -11.98 -10.89
N LEU A 39 -15.05 -11.19 -11.13
CA LEU A 39 -15.95 -11.39 -12.27
C LEU A 39 -15.29 -11.09 -13.61
N ASP A 40 -14.24 -10.26 -13.62
CA ASP A 40 -13.47 -9.91 -14.81
C ASP A 40 -12.67 -11.12 -15.33
N HIS A 41 -12.36 -12.07 -14.44
CA HIS A 41 -11.62 -13.31 -14.72
C HIS A 41 -12.50 -14.51 -15.02
N LYS A 42 -13.78 -14.28 -15.34
CA LYS A 42 -14.70 -15.38 -15.67
C LYS A 42 -14.29 -16.10 -16.94
N GLY A 43 -14.13 -17.42 -16.85
CA GLY A 43 -13.64 -18.29 -17.92
C GLY A 43 -12.13 -18.53 -17.89
N GLU A 44 -11.39 -17.84 -17.01
CA GLU A 44 -9.95 -18.01 -16.84
C GLU A 44 -9.64 -19.08 -15.78
N ASP A 45 -8.41 -19.57 -15.80
CA ASP A 45 -7.87 -20.44 -14.77
C ASP A 45 -7.25 -19.60 -13.66
N LEU A 46 -7.68 -19.80 -12.41
CA LEU A 46 -7.21 -19.06 -11.26
C LEU A 46 -6.32 -19.92 -10.37
N ILE A 47 -5.23 -19.35 -9.88
CA ILE A 47 -4.38 -19.98 -8.86
C ILE A 47 -4.75 -19.38 -7.50
N VAL A 48 -5.17 -20.24 -6.58
CA VAL A 48 -5.59 -19.85 -5.23
C VAL A 48 -4.88 -20.69 -4.18
N THR A 49 -4.85 -20.21 -2.92
CA THR A 49 -4.41 -20.99 -1.75
C THR A 49 -5.62 -21.54 -0.99
N ASN A 50 -5.36 -22.12 0.18
CA ASN A 50 -6.40 -22.49 1.13
C ASN A 50 -6.93 -21.31 1.98
N GLY A 51 -6.50 -20.08 1.68
CA GLY A 51 -6.88 -18.87 2.41
C GLY A 51 -6.23 -18.69 3.78
N LYS A 52 -5.31 -19.59 4.18
CA LYS A 52 -4.56 -19.52 5.44
C LYS A 52 -3.16 -18.93 5.29
N THR A 53 -2.73 -18.74 4.04
CA THR A 53 -1.43 -18.16 3.70
C THR A 53 -1.55 -17.15 2.58
N LEU A 54 -0.57 -16.28 2.44
CA LEU A 54 -0.38 -15.53 1.20
C LEU A 54 -0.17 -16.51 0.03
N LEU A 55 -0.56 -16.11 -1.18
CA LEU A 55 -0.20 -16.85 -2.40
C LEU A 55 1.28 -16.64 -2.76
N GLY A 56 1.76 -15.42 -2.59
CA GLY A 56 3.13 -15.00 -2.92
C GLY A 56 3.37 -14.87 -4.42
N ALA A 57 2.30 -14.70 -5.22
CA ALA A 57 2.44 -14.36 -6.63
C ALA A 57 3.10 -12.99 -6.80
N ASP A 58 2.75 -12.07 -5.96
CA ASP A 58 3.44 -10.81 -5.75
C ASP A 58 4.63 -11.05 -4.80
N ASP A 59 5.92 -10.91 -5.26
CA ASP A 59 6.22 -10.69 -6.69
C ASP A 59 6.99 -11.86 -7.33
N LYS A 60 6.71 -13.11 -6.95
CA LYS A 60 7.32 -14.28 -7.60
C LYS A 60 6.87 -14.48 -9.05
N ALA A 61 5.72 -13.93 -9.43
CA ALA A 61 5.27 -13.90 -10.81
C ALA A 61 6.22 -13.08 -11.68
N GLY A 62 6.57 -11.86 -11.26
CA GLY A 62 7.54 -11.02 -11.96
C GLY A 62 8.93 -11.67 -12.08
N ILE A 63 9.37 -12.39 -11.05
CA ILE A 63 10.63 -13.19 -11.14
C ILE A 63 10.50 -14.24 -12.24
N ALA A 64 9.37 -14.96 -12.31
CA ALA A 64 9.15 -15.99 -13.32
C ALA A 64 9.07 -15.40 -14.73
N GLU A 65 8.44 -14.25 -14.90
CA GLU A 65 8.34 -13.52 -16.16
C GLU A 65 9.70 -13.07 -16.67
N ILE A 66 10.52 -12.47 -15.81
CA ILE A 66 11.89 -12.03 -16.14
C ILE A 66 12.72 -13.21 -16.62
N ILE A 67 12.72 -14.32 -15.88
CA ILE A 67 13.49 -15.51 -16.23
C ILE A 67 12.97 -16.11 -17.54
N SER A 68 11.65 -16.19 -17.70
CA SER A 68 11.03 -16.72 -18.92
C SER A 68 11.40 -15.87 -20.15
N ALA A 69 11.35 -14.55 -20.02
CA ALA A 69 11.75 -13.66 -21.11
C ALA A 69 13.21 -13.82 -21.51
N MET A 70 14.11 -14.09 -20.56
CA MET A 70 15.54 -14.27 -20.82
C MET A 70 15.88 -15.60 -21.51
N VAL A 71 15.12 -16.66 -21.25
CA VAL A 71 15.45 -18.02 -21.75
C VAL A 71 14.56 -18.47 -22.90
N HIS A 72 13.46 -17.77 -23.18
CA HIS A 72 12.52 -18.18 -24.23
C HIS A 72 13.13 -17.98 -25.62
N PRO A 73 13.18 -19.03 -26.47
CA PRO A 73 13.92 -18.99 -27.75
C PRO A 73 13.34 -18.02 -28.79
N GLU A 74 12.09 -17.66 -28.67
CA GLU A 74 11.42 -16.77 -29.64
C GLU A 74 11.46 -15.30 -29.22
N ILE A 75 11.78 -15.00 -27.95
CA ILE A 75 11.89 -13.64 -27.46
C ILE A 75 13.27 -13.10 -27.79
N LYS A 76 13.32 -12.17 -28.76
CA LYS A 76 14.56 -11.49 -29.13
C LYS A 76 14.81 -10.32 -28.19
N HIS A 77 15.94 -10.33 -27.54
CA HIS A 77 16.35 -9.24 -26.63
C HIS A 77 17.83 -8.90 -26.79
N GLY A 78 18.18 -7.67 -26.40
CA GLY A 78 19.57 -7.25 -26.25
C GLY A 78 20.17 -7.74 -24.95
N LYS A 79 21.18 -7.04 -24.45
CA LYS A 79 21.80 -7.34 -23.15
C LYS A 79 20.83 -6.99 -22.02
N ILE A 80 20.50 -7.95 -21.19
CA ILE A 80 19.67 -7.79 -19.99
C ILE A 80 20.54 -7.89 -18.75
N ARG A 81 20.25 -7.07 -17.76
CA ARG A 81 20.71 -7.22 -16.38
C ARG A 81 19.49 -7.33 -15.48
N VAL A 82 19.54 -8.19 -14.50
CA VAL A 82 18.45 -8.39 -13.54
C VAL A 82 18.95 -8.08 -12.14
N GLY A 83 18.17 -7.35 -11.37
CA GLY A 83 18.40 -7.06 -9.96
C GLY A 83 17.21 -7.53 -9.16
N PHE A 84 17.45 -8.31 -8.10
CA PHE A 84 16.44 -8.70 -7.13
C PHE A 84 16.71 -7.95 -5.83
N ASN A 85 15.72 -7.22 -5.34
CA ASN A 85 15.80 -6.46 -4.10
C ASN A 85 15.09 -7.20 -2.97
N PRO A 86 15.71 -7.35 -1.80
CA PRO A 86 15.01 -7.77 -0.60
C PRO A 86 14.24 -6.58 0.02
N ASP A 87 13.37 -6.88 0.98
CA ASP A 87 12.72 -5.88 1.85
C ASP A 87 11.81 -4.88 1.11
N GLU A 88 11.20 -5.28 -0.02
CA GLU A 88 10.25 -4.45 -0.75
C GLU A 88 9.05 -4.08 0.13
N GLU A 89 8.42 -5.07 0.77
CA GLU A 89 7.20 -4.97 1.60
C GLU A 89 7.32 -4.00 2.80
N ILE A 90 8.53 -3.67 3.19
CA ILE A 90 8.82 -2.67 4.22
C ILE A 90 9.38 -1.36 3.67
N GLY A 91 9.36 -1.20 2.34
CA GLY A 91 9.81 0.00 1.63
C GLY A 91 11.32 0.24 1.68
N LEU A 92 12.13 -0.78 1.87
CA LEU A 92 13.59 -0.66 2.00
C LEU A 92 14.37 -1.21 0.80
N GLY A 93 13.72 -1.88 -0.13
CA GLY A 93 14.35 -2.60 -1.24
C GLY A 93 15.30 -1.75 -2.10
N ALA A 94 14.90 -0.52 -2.42
CA ALA A 94 15.67 0.36 -3.30
C ALA A 94 16.80 1.13 -2.59
N HIS A 95 16.82 1.21 -1.26
CA HIS A 95 17.71 2.12 -0.51
C HIS A 95 19.21 1.87 -0.69
N LYS A 96 19.60 0.64 -0.96
CA LYS A 96 20.99 0.25 -1.13
C LYS A 96 21.31 -0.27 -2.52
N PHE A 97 20.38 -0.10 -3.46
CA PHE A 97 20.59 -0.55 -4.83
C PHE A 97 21.60 0.36 -5.54
N ASP A 98 22.69 -0.23 -5.99
CA ASP A 98 23.77 0.47 -6.67
C ASP A 98 23.44 0.66 -8.16
N VAL A 99 22.74 1.74 -8.47
CA VAL A 99 22.28 2.09 -9.81
C VAL A 99 23.45 2.27 -10.78
N GLU A 100 24.54 2.88 -10.34
CA GLU A 100 25.73 3.10 -11.18
C GLU A 100 26.38 1.77 -11.58
N ARG A 101 26.57 0.86 -10.62
CA ARG A 101 27.10 -0.47 -10.87
C ARG A 101 26.15 -1.32 -11.71
N PHE A 102 24.85 -1.17 -11.52
CA PHE A 102 23.84 -1.82 -12.35
C PHE A 102 23.96 -1.37 -13.81
N GLY A 103 24.22 -0.09 -14.07
CA GLY A 103 24.69 0.44 -15.34
C GLY A 103 23.81 0.12 -16.53
N CYS A 104 22.50 0.29 -16.39
CA CYS A 104 21.50 0.19 -17.45
C CYS A 104 20.99 1.58 -17.83
N GLU A 105 20.73 1.80 -19.10
CA GLU A 105 20.14 3.04 -19.61
C GLU A 105 18.63 3.07 -19.34
N TRP A 106 17.99 1.90 -19.44
CA TRP A 106 16.56 1.69 -19.21
C TRP A 106 16.35 0.61 -18.16
N ALA A 107 15.33 0.74 -17.36
CA ALA A 107 14.94 -0.25 -16.39
C ALA A 107 13.41 -0.39 -16.35
N TYR A 108 12.96 -1.60 -16.13
CA TYR A 108 11.57 -1.93 -15.81
C TYR A 108 11.53 -2.57 -14.44
N THR A 109 10.53 -2.22 -13.65
CA THR A 109 10.18 -2.91 -12.41
C THR A 109 9.05 -3.87 -12.75
N MET A 110 9.25 -5.14 -12.44
CA MET A 110 8.22 -6.17 -12.59
C MET A 110 7.62 -6.36 -11.22
N ASP A 111 6.38 -5.92 -11.06
CA ASP A 111 5.62 -5.99 -9.82
C ASP A 111 4.19 -6.49 -10.11
N GLY A 112 3.31 -6.50 -9.11
CA GLY A 112 1.91 -6.87 -9.28
C GLY A 112 1.17 -5.93 -10.23
N GLY A 113 0.06 -6.39 -10.80
CA GLY A 113 -0.80 -5.65 -11.72
C GLY A 113 -1.49 -6.56 -12.71
N GLU A 114 -2.26 -5.96 -13.62
CA GLU A 114 -2.94 -6.71 -14.66
C GLU A 114 -2.00 -7.10 -15.82
N VAL A 115 -2.32 -8.21 -16.48
CA VAL A 115 -1.54 -8.67 -17.62
C VAL A 115 -1.55 -7.64 -18.75
N GLY A 116 -0.36 -7.18 -19.13
CA GLY A 116 -0.17 -6.19 -20.19
C GLY A 116 -0.24 -4.73 -19.75
N GLU A 117 -0.41 -4.48 -18.46
CA GLU A 117 -0.32 -3.15 -17.89
C GLU A 117 1.11 -2.61 -17.97
N LEU A 118 1.25 -1.34 -18.33
CA LEU A 118 2.50 -0.60 -18.33
C LEU A 118 2.31 0.72 -17.61
N GLU A 119 2.80 0.81 -16.40
CA GLU A 119 2.87 2.05 -15.64
C GLU A 119 4.12 2.84 -16.00
N PHE A 120 3.96 4.11 -16.31
CA PHE A 120 5.06 5.03 -16.68
C PHE A 120 4.99 6.36 -15.93
N GLU A 121 4.11 6.45 -14.95
CA GLU A 121 3.91 7.60 -14.08
C GLU A 121 4.04 7.21 -12.62
N ASN A 122 4.41 8.15 -11.78
CA ASN A 122 4.44 7.97 -10.33
C ASN A 122 3.84 9.19 -9.61
N PHE A 123 3.75 9.12 -8.33
CA PHE A 123 3.26 10.21 -7.48
C PHE A 123 4.34 10.69 -6.51
N ASN A 124 4.17 11.93 -6.01
CA ASN A 124 4.97 12.44 -4.92
C ASN A 124 4.37 11.94 -3.60
N ALA A 125 5.21 11.44 -2.71
CA ALA A 125 4.79 10.94 -1.41
C ALA A 125 5.65 11.51 -0.27
N ALA A 126 5.02 11.72 0.89
CA ALA A 126 5.69 12.04 2.14
C ALA A 126 4.94 11.45 3.32
N SER A 127 5.65 11.16 4.39
CA SER A 127 5.04 10.89 5.69
C SER A 127 5.05 12.14 6.56
N ALA A 128 4.02 12.31 7.38
CA ALA A 128 3.99 13.33 8.41
C ALA A 128 3.64 12.69 9.76
N LYS A 129 4.37 13.08 10.79
CA LYS A 129 4.10 12.69 12.17
C LYS A 129 3.85 13.95 12.98
N VAL A 130 2.63 14.08 13.53
CA VAL A 130 2.24 15.18 14.41
C VAL A 130 2.23 14.66 15.84
N ILE A 131 3.00 15.31 16.71
CA ILE A 131 3.08 14.97 18.14
C ILE A 131 2.44 16.12 18.93
N ILE A 132 1.35 15.84 19.59
CA ILE A 132 0.60 16.79 20.40
C ILE A 132 0.88 16.51 21.87
N LYS A 133 1.42 17.50 22.57
CA LYS A 133 1.68 17.41 23.99
C LYS A 133 0.56 18.06 24.79
N GLY A 134 -0.04 17.31 25.66
CA GLY A 134 -1.06 17.75 26.61
C GLY A 134 -0.48 18.05 28.01
N ARG A 135 -1.39 18.32 28.92
CA ARG A 135 -1.08 18.49 30.34
C ARG A 135 -2.14 17.79 31.15
N ASN A 136 -1.78 16.69 31.79
CA ASN A 136 -2.67 15.96 32.66
C ASN A 136 -2.78 16.62 34.05
N VAL A 137 -3.96 16.60 34.60
CA VAL A 137 -4.27 17.08 35.96
C VAL A 137 -5.39 16.20 36.51
N HIS A 138 -5.39 15.97 37.81
CA HIS A 138 -6.49 15.23 38.46
C HIS A 138 -7.84 15.85 38.05
N PRO A 139 -8.83 15.04 37.63
CA PRO A 139 -10.12 15.54 37.10
C PRO A 139 -10.83 16.54 38.00
N GLY A 140 -10.75 16.40 39.30
CA GLY A 140 -11.36 17.32 40.27
C GLY A 140 -10.77 18.75 40.27
N TYR A 141 -9.60 18.94 39.66
CA TYR A 141 -8.88 20.22 39.57
C TYR A 141 -8.56 20.64 38.14
N ALA A 142 -9.16 19.96 37.17
CA ALA A 142 -8.80 20.08 35.75
C ALA A 142 -9.30 21.35 35.06
N LYS A 143 -10.30 22.02 35.62
CA LYS A 143 -10.88 23.23 35.04
C LYS A 143 -9.79 24.30 34.81
N ASP A 144 -9.71 24.80 33.58
CA ASP A 144 -8.75 25.80 33.11
C ASP A 144 -7.25 25.41 33.24
N LYS A 145 -6.97 24.13 33.49
CA LYS A 145 -5.60 23.61 33.69
C LYS A 145 -5.24 22.44 32.81
N MET A 146 -6.19 21.50 32.62
CA MET A 146 -5.94 20.32 31.79
C MET A 146 -5.91 20.69 30.31
N ILE A 147 -4.94 20.14 29.59
CA ILE A 147 -4.91 20.11 28.13
C ILE A 147 -4.90 18.65 27.73
N ASN A 148 -6.02 18.18 27.22
CA ASN A 148 -6.14 16.81 26.75
C ASN A 148 -5.68 16.71 25.31
N SER A 149 -4.53 16.06 25.10
CA SER A 149 -3.92 15.93 23.77
C SER A 149 -4.80 15.18 22.77
N LEU A 150 -5.64 14.22 23.22
CA LEU A 150 -6.58 13.50 22.37
C LEU A 150 -7.66 14.41 21.80
N ARG A 151 -8.13 15.39 22.59
CA ARG A 151 -9.12 16.37 22.11
C ARG A 151 -8.51 17.32 21.09
N VAL A 152 -7.29 17.78 21.33
CA VAL A 152 -6.53 18.61 20.38
C VAL A 152 -6.26 17.83 19.09
N ALA A 153 -5.91 16.55 19.20
CA ALA A 153 -5.73 15.67 18.05
C ALA A 153 -7.00 15.52 17.21
N ASN A 154 -8.14 15.33 17.86
CA ASN A 154 -9.44 15.27 17.16
C ASN A 154 -9.76 16.59 16.44
N GLU A 155 -9.52 17.72 17.08
CA GLU A 155 -9.69 19.04 16.46
C GLU A 155 -8.76 19.19 15.25
N PHE A 156 -7.47 18.86 15.38
CA PHE A 156 -6.50 18.88 14.29
C PHE A 156 -6.97 18.08 13.08
N VAL A 157 -7.45 16.84 13.29
CA VAL A 157 -8.00 16.01 12.21
C VAL A 157 -9.22 16.67 11.57
N SER A 158 -10.09 17.30 12.37
CA SER A 158 -11.32 17.94 11.88
C SER A 158 -11.06 19.21 11.07
N LEU A 159 -9.87 19.81 11.16
CA LEU A 159 -9.48 20.98 10.38
C LEU A 159 -9.01 20.63 8.96
N GLN A 160 -8.81 19.33 8.66
CA GLN A 160 -8.39 18.89 7.35
C GLN A 160 -9.58 18.73 6.39
N PRO A 161 -9.35 18.86 5.07
CA PRO A 161 -10.39 18.61 4.08
C PRO A 161 -10.94 17.17 4.21
N THR A 162 -12.26 17.05 4.27
CA THR A 162 -12.95 15.77 4.43
C THR A 162 -13.08 14.98 3.12
N ASP A 163 -12.87 15.63 2.00
CA ASP A 163 -12.95 15.09 0.63
C ASP A 163 -11.58 14.82 0.01
N GLU A 164 -10.49 15.25 0.66
CA GLU A 164 -9.13 14.98 0.21
C GLU A 164 -8.51 13.80 1.00
N VAL A 165 -9.22 12.68 1.04
CA VAL A 165 -8.84 11.42 1.69
C VAL A 165 -8.92 10.29 0.68
N PRO A 166 -8.20 9.15 0.87
CA PRO A 166 -8.20 8.06 -0.12
C PRO A 166 -9.60 7.57 -0.49
N GLU A 167 -10.53 7.56 0.46
CA GLU A 167 -11.91 7.10 0.28
C GLU A 167 -12.76 8.02 -0.61
N CYS A 168 -12.29 9.25 -0.86
CA CYS A 168 -13.01 10.29 -1.61
C CYS A 168 -12.26 10.75 -2.87
N THR A 169 -11.10 10.18 -3.16
CA THR A 169 -10.21 10.61 -4.26
C THR A 169 -9.99 9.49 -5.26
N ASP A 170 -9.81 9.85 -6.53
CA ASP A 170 -9.48 8.94 -7.61
C ASP A 170 -8.46 9.55 -8.60
N GLY A 171 -7.93 8.73 -9.52
CA GLY A 171 -7.01 9.14 -10.57
C GLY A 171 -5.84 9.97 -10.03
N TYR A 172 -5.67 11.18 -10.55
CA TYR A 172 -4.55 12.07 -10.19
C TYR A 172 -4.83 12.98 -8.98
N GLN A 173 -5.89 12.75 -8.25
CA GLN A 173 -6.19 13.53 -7.06
C GLN A 173 -5.23 13.19 -5.92
N GLY A 174 -4.75 14.22 -5.24
CA GLY A 174 -3.92 14.04 -4.05
C GLY A 174 -4.74 13.98 -2.77
N PHE A 175 -4.16 13.42 -1.70
CA PHE A 175 -4.86 13.19 -0.45
C PHE A 175 -3.97 13.27 0.78
N TYR A 176 -4.63 13.35 1.94
CA TYR A 176 -4.08 13.14 3.28
C TYR A 176 -4.63 11.82 3.83
N HIS A 177 -3.79 10.81 3.94
CA HIS A 177 -4.19 9.53 4.51
C HIS A 177 -3.79 9.43 5.98
N LEU A 178 -4.76 9.53 6.87
CA LEU A 178 -4.57 9.28 8.30
C LEU A 178 -4.37 7.77 8.51
N ILE A 179 -3.14 7.34 8.77
CA ILE A 179 -2.80 5.91 8.92
C ILE A 179 -2.75 5.44 10.37
N GLY A 180 -2.72 6.36 11.32
CA GLY A 180 -2.73 5.97 12.73
C GLY A 180 -2.82 7.15 13.68
N MET A 181 -3.48 6.90 14.80
CA MET A 181 -3.53 7.81 15.94
C MET A 181 -3.41 7.01 17.23
N THR A 182 -2.42 7.34 18.04
CA THR A 182 -2.21 6.70 19.34
C THR A 182 -1.91 7.76 20.38
N GLY A 183 -2.58 7.70 21.52
CA GLY A 183 -2.33 8.70 22.55
C GLY A 183 -3.07 8.51 23.84
N GLU A 184 -2.69 9.37 24.79
CA GLU A 184 -3.28 9.55 26.12
C GLU A 184 -3.45 11.05 26.39
N VAL A 185 -3.84 11.43 27.62
CA VAL A 185 -4.03 12.85 27.97
C VAL A 185 -2.76 13.68 27.80
N GLU A 186 -1.61 13.10 28.12
CA GLU A 186 -0.31 13.80 28.08
C GLU A 186 0.27 13.93 26.68
N GLN A 187 0.03 12.94 25.81
CA GLN A 187 0.58 12.97 24.46
C GLN A 187 -0.25 12.13 23.49
N THR A 188 -0.47 12.67 22.31
CA THR A 188 -1.04 11.95 21.16
C THR A 188 -0.10 12.08 19.97
N THR A 189 0.10 10.97 19.28
CA THR A 189 0.84 10.92 18.01
C THR A 189 -0.13 10.58 16.89
N ILE A 190 -0.09 11.36 15.81
CA ILE A 190 -0.87 11.16 14.60
C ILE A 190 0.10 10.92 13.45
N SER A 191 -0.18 9.94 12.61
CA SER A 191 0.66 9.59 11.46
C SER A 191 -0.15 9.69 10.16
N TYR A 192 0.44 10.34 9.15
CA TYR A 192 -0.13 10.55 7.84
C TYR A 192 0.79 10.08 6.72
N ILE A 193 0.19 9.63 5.64
CA ILE A 193 0.79 9.64 4.30
C ILE A 193 0.16 10.79 3.52
N ILE A 194 0.99 11.57 2.82
CA ILE A 194 0.57 12.65 1.94
C ILE A 194 0.97 12.28 0.53
N ARG A 195 0.04 12.28 -0.40
CA ARG A 195 0.30 11.98 -1.82
C ARG A 195 -0.28 13.05 -2.73
N ASP A 196 0.38 13.31 -3.83
CA ASP A 196 -0.16 14.09 -4.94
C ASP A 196 0.69 13.83 -6.21
N HIS A 197 0.06 13.74 -7.37
CA HIS A 197 0.76 13.61 -8.64
C HIS A 197 1.39 14.93 -9.07
N ASP A 198 0.73 16.06 -8.77
CA ASP A 198 1.27 17.40 -9.05
C ASP A 198 2.24 17.84 -7.95
N ARG A 199 3.48 18.15 -8.34
CA ARG A 199 4.53 18.58 -7.42
C ARG A 199 4.17 19.84 -6.64
N ALA A 200 3.55 20.82 -7.28
CA ALA A 200 3.21 22.08 -6.63
C ALA A 200 2.08 21.90 -5.60
N LYS A 201 1.07 21.09 -5.93
CA LYS A 201 0.01 20.71 -5.01
C LYS A 201 0.56 19.89 -3.83
N PHE A 202 1.46 18.96 -4.11
CA PHE A 202 2.13 18.17 -3.06
C PHE A 202 2.88 19.06 -2.05
N GLU A 203 3.67 20.03 -2.52
CA GLU A 203 4.35 20.97 -1.61
C GLU A 203 3.35 21.78 -0.79
N LYS A 204 2.26 22.25 -1.42
CA LYS A 204 1.16 22.94 -0.74
C LYS A 204 0.55 22.09 0.39
N ARG A 205 0.31 20.79 0.14
CA ARG A 205 -0.24 19.87 1.16
C ARG A 205 0.68 19.76 2.37
N LYS A 206 1.97 19.66 2.15
CA LYS A 206 2.96 19.64 3.26
C LYS A 206 2.97 20.94 4.07
N GLU A 207 2.90 22.08 3.40
CA GLU A 207 2.84 23.38 4.09
C GLU A 207 1.52 23.54 4.86
N GLU A 208 0.40 23.02 4.34
CA GLU A 208 -0.87 23.06 5.04
C GLU A 208 -0.85 22.28 6.36
N ILE A 209 -0.29 21.06 6.37
CA ILE A 209 -0.09 20.30 7.63
C ILE A 209 0.75 21.11 8.63
N LYS A 210 1.84 21.74 8.17
CA LYS A 210 2.67 22.57 9.04
C LYS A 210 1.92 23.80 9.58
N ARG A 211 1.11 24.44 8.73
CA ARG A 211 0.28 25.59 9.12
C ARG A 211 -0.76 25.23 10.18
N LEU A 212 -1.36 24.04 10.07
CA LEU A 212 -2.36 23.57 11.04
C LEU A 212 -1.73 23.22 12.41
N VAL A 213 -0.44 22.92 12.44
CA VAL A 213 0.30 22.65 13.69
C VAL A 213 0.76 23.93 14.40
N ALA A 214 0.93 25.04 13.67
CA ALA A 214 1.40 26.31 14.19
C ALA A 214 0.30 27.09 14.93
#